data_e1077e635d0a84837e86646a4bf43def
#
_entry.id   e1077e635d0a84837e86646a4bf43def
#
_cell.length_a   1.000
_cell.length_b   1.000
_cell.length_c   1.000
_cell.angle_alpha   90.00
_cell.angle_beta   90.00
_cell.angle_gamma   90.00
#
_symmetry.space_group_name_H-M   'P 1'
#
loop_
_entity.id
_entity.type
_entity.pdbx_description
1 polymer ?
#
loop_
_entity_poly.entity_id
_entity_poly.type
_entity_poly.pdbx_seq_one_letter_code
_entity_poly.pdbx_strand_id
1 'polypeptide(L)'
;MPRYLISFDAHAMDHIPDEDMPAVTNASLAVVQEAINAGVWVFGGGLENQKASIVATDGTVTDGPYPEAIGGLCVVDVPSREEALKWAAKIAVACRCAQEVREFMPDPTVGN
;
A
#
# COMPACT_ATOMS: atom_id res chain seq x y z
N MET A 1 15.70 1.12 11.03
CA MET A 1 15.76 1.36 9.57
C MET A 1 14.60 2.25 9.19
N PRO A 2 14.72 3.09 8.16
CA PRO A 2 13.60 3.92 7.73
C PRO A 2 12.43 3.07 7.22
N ARG A 3 11.24 3.64 7.35
CA ARG A 3 10.00 3.01 6.86
C ARG A 3 9.50 3.72 5.63
N TYR A 4 8.99 2.97 4.70
CA TYR A 4 8.47 3.48 3.43
C TYR A 4 7.03 3.04 3.25
N LEU A 5 6.20 3.98 2.77
CA LEU A 5 4.84 3.69 2.33
C LEU A 5 4.88 3.34 0.85
N ILE A 6 4.30 2.20 0.52
CA ILE A 6 4.09 1.78 -0.87
C ILE A 6 2.59 1.70 -1.07
N SER A 7 2.05 2.46 -2.02
CA SER A 7 0.61 2.56 -2.21
C SER A 7 0.23 2.62 -3.68
N PHE A 8 -1.05 2.37 -3.97
CA PHE A 8 -1.59 2.48 -5.32
C PHE A 8 -2.93 3.22 -5.31
N ASP A 9 -3.24 3.84 -6.44
CA ASP A 9 -4.47 4.59 -6.65
C ASP A 9 -5.70 3.69 -6.53
N ALA A 10 -6.81 4.24 -6.05
CA ALA A 10 -8.05 3.51 -5.81
C ALA A 10 -8.60 2.80 -7.07
N HIS A 11 -8.28 3.33 -8.25
CA HIS A 11 -8.75 2.78 -9.54
C HIS A 11 -7.65 2.06 -10.31
N ALA A 12 -6.48 1.89 -9.72
CA ALA A 12 -5.31 1.35 -10.42
C ALA A 12 -5.50 -0.10 -10.89
N MET A 13 -6.39 -0.85 -10.24
CA MET A 13 -6.65 -2.26 -10.56
C MET A 13 -7.96 -2.47 -11.35
N ASP A 14 -8.66 -1.40 -11.72
CA ASP A 14 -9.96 -1.51 -12.39
C ASP A 14 -9.87 -2.21 -13.75
N HIS A 15 -8.72 -2.20 -14.41
CA HIS A 15 -8.48 -2.84 -15.71
C HIS A 15 -8.37 -4.37 -15.63
N ILE A 16 -8.28 -4.93 -14.42
CA ILE A 16 -8.07 -6.36 -14.24
C ILE A 16 -9.42 -7.09 -14.32
N PRO A 17 -9.57 -8.09 -15.23
CA PRO A 17 -10.81 -8.88 -15.29
C PRO A 17 -11.06 -9.64 -13.98
N ASP A 18 -12.32 -9.79 -13.61
CA ASP A 18 -12.71 -10.50 -12.38
C ASP A 18 -12.16 -11.92 -12.34
N GLU A 19 -12.10 -12.61 -13.47
CA GLU A 19 -11.57 -13.97 -13.59
C GLU A 19 -10.08 -14.06 -13.26
N ASP A 20 -9.34 -12.95 -13.38
CA ASP A 20 -7.90 -12.90 -13.07
C ASP A 20 -7.64 -12.56 -11.61
N MET A 21 -8.62 -12.09 -10.87
CA MET A 21 -8.43 -11.64 -9.49
C MET A 21 -7.88 -12.72 -8.55
N PRO A 22 -8.29 -14.00 -8.66
CA PRO A 22 -7.65 -15.04 -7.83
C PRO A 22 -6.15 -15.18 -8.07
N ALA A 23 -5.71 -15.06 -9.33
CA ALA A 23 -4.29 -15.12 -9.65
C ALA A 23 -3.53 -13.90 -9.11
N VAL A 24 -4.14 -12.72 -9.21
CA VAL A 24 -3.57 -11.48 -8.65
C VAL A 24 -3.45 -11.58 -7.13
N THR A 25 -4.48 -12.08 -6.46
CA THR A 25 -4.47 -12.28 -5.01
C THR A 25 -3.34 -13.24 -4.60
N ASN A 26 -3.20 -14.36 -5.30
CA ASN A 26 -2.15 -15.33 -5.00
C ASN A 26 -0.75 -14.73 -5.23
N ALA A 27 -0.56 -13.98 -6.31
CA ALA A 27 0.70 -13.32 -6.60
C ALA A 27 1.05 -12.28 -5.52
N SER A 28 0.06 -11.50 -5.10
CA SER A 28 0.24 -10.49 -4.05
C SER A 28 0.60 -11.12 -2.71
N LEU A 29 -0.09 -12.19 -2.33
CA LEU A 29 0.20 -12.91 -1.08
C LEU A 29 1.59 -13.53 -1.10
N ALA A 30 2.07 -13.98 -2.27
CA ALA A 30 3.42 -14.51 -2.39
C ALA A 30 4.48 -13.44 -2.14
N VAL A 31 4.28 -12.22 -2.64
CA VAL A 31 5.20 -11.10 -2.38
C VAL A 31 5.17 -10.70 -0.91
N VAL A 32 3.98 -10.65 -0.29
CA VAL A 32 3.84 -10.36 1.13
C VAL A 32 4.60 -11.40 1.96
N GLN A 33 4.46 -12.68 1.64
CA GLN A 33 5.17 -13.74 2.34
C GLN A 33 6.69 -13.61 2.18
N GLU A 34 7.14 -13.25 0.97
CA GLU A 34 8.55 -13.00 0.71
C GLU A 34 9.08 -11.84 1.57
N ALA A 35 8.31 -10.77 1.70
CA ALA A 35 8.68 -9.61 2.52
C ALA A 35 8.70 -9.96 4.01
N ILE A 36 7.74 -10.78 4.47
CA ILE A 36 7.72 -11.28 5.84
C ILE A 36 8.97 -12.12 6.12
N ASN A 37 9.30 -13.02 5.21
CA ASN A 37 10.47 -13.89 5.34
C ASN A 37 11.77 -13.10 5.36
N ALA A 38 11.81 -11.99 4.62
CA ALA A 38 12.97 -11.09 4.60
C ALA A 38 13.05 -10.17 5.83
N GLY A 39 12.02 -10.17 6.68
CA GLY A 39 11.98 -9.35 7.89
C GLY A 39 11.73 -7.86 7.65
N VAL A 40 11.19 -7.50 6.48
CA VAL A 40 10.98 -6.08 6.11
C VAL A 40 9.52 -5.65 6.15
N TRP A 41 8.59 -6.58 6.23
CA TRP A 41 7.16 -6.29 6.22
C TRP A 41 6.71 -5.75 7.58
N VAL A 42 6.08 -4.57 7.58
CA VAL A 42 5.47 -4.00 8.78
C VAL A 42 3.99 -4.33 8.81
N PHE A 43 3.24 -3.86 7.84
CA PHE A 43 1.85 -4.28 7.62
C PHE A 43 1.35 -3.72 6.29
N GLY A 44 0.17 -4.20 5.87
CA GLY A 44 -0.48 -3.63 4.71
C GLY A 44 -1.67 -4.43 4.25
N GLY A 45 -2.32 -3.94 3.21
CA GLY A 45 -3.47 -4.59 2.61
C GLY A 45 -4.22 -3.65 1.68
N GLY A 46 -5.18 -4.22 0.98
CA GLY A 46 -6.14 -3.44 0.21
C GLY A 46 -7.18 -2.80 1.12
N LEU A 47 -7.74 -1.70 0.66
CA LEU A 47 -8.86 -1.07 1.35
C LEU A 47 -10.17 -1.59 0.79
N GLU A 48 -11.15 -1.75 1.67
CA GLU A 48 -12.49 -2.16 1.26
C GLU A 48 -13.07 -1.12 0.30
N ASN A 49 -13.83 -1.59 -0.69
CA ASN A 49 -14.60 -0.74 -1.58
C ASN A 49 -15.81 -0.22 -0.82
N GLN A 50 -15.65 0.92 -0.16
CA GLN A 50 -16.64 1.46 0.76
C GLN A 50 -16.69 2.97 0.62
N LYS A 51 -17.80 3.53 1.12
CA LYS A 51 -17.94 4.97 1.22
C LYS A 51 -16.99 5.51 2.29
N ALA A 52 -16.10 6.40 1.90
CA ALA A 52 -15.18 7.03 2.85
C ALA A 52 -15.86 8.16 3.61
N SER A 53 -15.36 8.45 4.80
CA SER A 53 -15.80 9.58 5.60
C SER A 53 -14.63 10.54 5.80
N ILE A 54 -14.91 11.83 5.68
CA ILE A 54 -13.93 12.89 5.92
C ILE A 54 -14.35 13.60 7.20
N VAL A 55 -13.45 13.67 8.18
CA VAL A 55 -13.71 14.30 9.46
C VAL A 55 -12.93 15.61 9.54
N ALA A 56 -13.64 16.72 9.66
CA ALA A 56 -13.04 18.04 9.77
C ALA A 56 -12.49 18.30 11.17
N THR A 57 -11.74 19.40 11.33
CA THR A 57 -11.12 19.75 12.61
C THR A 57 -12.11 20.03 13.73
N ASP A 58 -13.36 20.38 13.38
CA ASP A 58 -14.44 20.59 14.36
C ASP A 58 -15.26 19.31 14.64
N GLY A 59 -14.85 18.18 14.04
CA GLY A 59 -15.55 16.92 14.17
C GLY A 59 -16.67 16.68 13.17
N THR A 60 -16.95 17.65 12.30
CA THR A 60 -17.98 17.48 11.25
C THR A 60 -17.56 16.38 10.29
N VAL A 61 -18.49 15.48 9.97
CA VAL A 61 -18.26 14.35 9.06
C VAL A 61 -18.94 14.62 7.74
N THR A 62 -18.19 14.49 6.65
CA THR A 62 -18.70 14.58 5.28
C THR A 62 -18.31 13.36 4.49
N ASP A 63 -18.95 13.17 3.33
CA ASP A 63 -18.65 12.05 2.46
C ASP A 63 -17.33 12.28 1.71
N GLY A 64 -16.52 11.22 1.65
CA GLY A 64 -15.34 11.15 0.83
C GLY A 64 -15.54 10.14 -0.30
N PRO A 65 -14.48 9.66 -0.87
CA PRO A 65 -13.07 9.96 -0.53
C PRO A 65 -12.61 11.31 -1.09
N TYR A 66 -11.37 11.69 -0.76
CA TYR A 66 -10.71 12.74 -1.53
C TYR A 66 -10.51 12.26 -2.97
N PRO A 67 -10.42 13.19 -3.95
CA PRO A 67 -10.25 12.78 -5.37
C PRO A 67 -9.06 11.86 -5.63
N GLU A 68 -7.98 12.03 -4.88
CA GLU A 68 -6.75 11.24 -5.01
C GLU A 68 -6.67 10.16 -3.94
N ALA A 69 -7.72 9.35 -3.84
CA ALA A 69 -7.77 8.26 -2.87
C ALA A 69 -6.85 7.10 -3.26
N ILE A 70 -6.35 6.39 -2.24
CA ILE A 70 -5.57 5.16 -2.45
C ILE A 70 -6.49 3.94 -2.35
N GLY A 71 -6.13 2.87 -3.06
CA GLY A 71 -6.85 1.59 -3.02
C GLY A 71 -6.24 0.57 -2.08
N GLY A 72 -4.97 0.74 -1.75
CA GLY A 72 -4.26 -0.12 -0.81
C GLY A 72 -2.89 0.41 -0.52
N LEU A 73 -2.26 -0.14 0.51
CA LEU A 73 -0.93 0.28 0.91
C LEU A 73 -0.21 -0.83 1.66
N CYS A 74 1.11 -0.72 1.72
CA CYS A 74 1.89 -1.44 2.70
C CYS A 74 3.02 -0.57 3.23
N VAL A 75 3.56 -0.97 4.36
CA VAL A 75 4.71 -0.31 4.98
C VAL A 75 5.83 -1.34 5.09
N VAL A 76 7.01 -0.97 4.60
CA VAL A 76 8.21 -1.80 4.70
C VAL A 76 9.29 -1.04 5.47
N ASP A 77 10.09 -1.79 6.22
CA ASP A 77 11.21 -1.27 7.01
C ASP A 77 12.49 -1.77 6.37
N VAL A 78 13.16 -0.90 5.63
CA VAL A 78 14.31 -1.27 4.79
C VAL A 78 15.42 -0.23 4.92
N PRO A 79 16.68 -0.61 4.63
CA PRO A 79 17.81 0.29 4.88
C PRO A 79 17.93 1.46 3.91
N SER A 80 17.29 1.41 2.74
CA SER A 80 17.45 2.44 1.73
C SER A 80 16.24 2.57 0.83
N ARG A 81 16.15 3.71 0.15
CA ARG A 81 15.10 3.94 -0.86
C ARG A 81 15.20 2.90 -2.00
N GLU A 82 16.41 2.54 -2.39
CA GLU A 82 16.62 1.54 -3.44
C GLU A 82 16.00 0.20 -3.07
N GLU A 83 16.13 -0.22 -1.82
CA GLU A 83 15.49 -1.45 -1.35
C GLU A 83 13.97 -1.33 -1.36
N ALA A 84 13.42 -0.17 -0.95
CA ALA A 84 11.98 0.07 -1.01
C ALA A 84 11.47 0.00 -2.45
N LEU A 85 12.21 0.57 -3.41
CA LEU A 85 11.85 0.53 -4.83
C LEU A 85 11.84 -0.89 -5.38
N LYS A 86 12.76 -1.75 -4.93
CA LYS A 86 12.78 -3.17 -5.33
C LYS A 86 11.52 -3.90 -4.85
N TRP A 87 11.10 -3.66 -3.62
CA TRP A 87 9.86 -4.25 -3.10
C TRP A 87 8.64 -3.70 -3.82
N ALA A 88 8.61 -2.40 -4.09
CA ALA A 88 7.53 -1.78 -4.85
C ALA A 88 7.42 -2.37 -6.26
N ALA A 89 8.55 -2.66 -6.91
CA ALA A 89 8.54 -3.29 -8.23
C ALA A 89 7.92 -4.68 -8.19
N LYS A 90 8.22 -5.48 -7.17
CA LYS A 90 7.60 -6.80 -7.00
C LYS A 90 6.10 -6.71 -6.77
N ILE A 91 5.68 -5.74 -5.95
CA ILE A 91 4.26 -5.51 -5.67
C ILE A 91 3.55 -5.02 -6.95
N ALA A 92 4.19 -4.12 -7.71
CA ALA A 92 3.62 -3.61 -8.95
C ALA A 92 3.34 -4.73 -9.96
N VAL A 93 4.27 -5.67 -10.10
CA VAL A 93 4.09 -6.83 -10.97
C VAL A 93 2.95 -7.72 -10.46
N ALA A 94 2.92 -7.99 -9.16
CA ALA A 94 1.93 -8.88 -8.56
C ALA A 94 0.51 -8.29 -8.64
N CYS A 95 0.36 -7.00 -8.37
CA CYS A 95 -0.93 -6.31 -8.37
C CYS A 95 -1.32 -5.77 -9.75
N ARG A 96 -0.44 -5.86 -10.74
CA ARG A 96 -0.64 -5.37 -12.11
C ARG A 96 -0.97 -3.88 -12.17
N CYS A 97 -0.37 -3.09 -11.28
CA CYS A 97 -0.57 -1.64 -11.26
C CYS A 97 0.65 -0.93 -10.66
N ALA A 98 0.82 0.33 -11.04
CA ALA A 98 1.91 1.16 -10.54
C ALA A 98 1.80 1.39 -9.03
N GLN A 99 2.94 1.56 -8.39
CA GLN A 99 3.04 1.82 -6.96
C GLN A 99 3.74 3.15 -6.72
N GLU A 100 3.27 3.91 -5.73
CA GLU A 100 3.93 5.12 -5.27
C GLU A 100 4.73 4.80 -4.03
N VAL A 101 5.96 5.31 -3.93
CA VAL A 101 6.86 5.06 -2.80
C VAL A 101 7.19 6.38 -2.13
N ARG A 102 6.95 6.47 -0.82
CA ARG A 102 7.29 7.63 -0.02
C ARG A 102 7.90 7.20 1.30
N GLU A 103 8.93 7.90 1.74
CA GLU A 103 9.55 7.64 3.04
C GLU A 103 8.76 8.35 4.14
N PHE A 104 8.55 7.65 5.27
CA PHE A 104 8.00 8.26 6.46
C PHE A 104 9.03 9.17 7.11
N MET A 105 8.55 10.28 7.68
CA MET A 105 9.39 11.07 8.57
C MET A 105 9.74 10.26 9.81
N PRO A 106 10.96 10.42 10.38
CA PRO A 106 11.29 9.75 11.63
C PRO A 106 10.31 10.14 12.74
N ASP A 107 9.87 9.14 13.50
CA ASP A 107 8.97 9.35 14.63
C ASP A 107 9.48 8.50 15.81
N PRO A 108 10.08 9.12 16.83
CA PRO A 108 10.62 8.38 17.95
C PRO A 108 9.55 7.66 18.78
N THR A 109 8.28 8.08 18.72
CA THR A 109 7.22 7.43 19.48
C THR A 109 6.84 6.07 18.91
N VAL A 110 7.11 5.82 17.62
CA VAL A 110 6.82 4.55 16.94
C VAL A 110 8.10 3.83 16.48
N GLY A 111 9.28 4.33 16.83
CA GLY A 111 10.54 3.64 16.60
C GLY A 111 11.09 3.68 15.18
N ASN A 112 10.65 4.61 14.36
CA ASN A 112 11.25 4.78 13.03
C ASN A 112 12.12 6.01 12.86
#